data_2667a3d56ddb5770d6c539f8d987ef05
#
_entry.id   2667a3d56ddb5770d6c539f8d987ef05
#
_cell.length_a   1.000
_cell.length_b   1.000
_cell.length_c   1.000
_cell.angle_alpha   90.00
_cell.angle_beta   90.00
_cell.angle_gamma   90.00
#
_symmetry.space_group_name_H-M   'P 1'
#
loop_
_entity.id
_entity.type
_entity.pdbx_description
1 polymer ?
#
loop_
_entity_poly.entity_id
_entity_poly.type
_entity_poly.pdbx_seq_one_letter_code
_entity_poly.pdbx_strand_id
1 'polypeptide(L)'
;MTTQQLLVPSNATLKRNVMDYSLIVVGSFLQALSYVLFLAPYKIVPGGVYGISIVIHYVTKDLFPFFPDGLPMGATALCFNIPLMILAMKKIGLSSGPKTIVTFLLISIFTDSLSYFLTDPLVENDAFIAAFYCGAILGLGVTCIFRAQSTSAGTDVLARVIANDSNLKVSNMIIVLDSAVVLLGLIVFK
;
A
#
# COMPACT_ATOMS: atom_id res chain seq x y z
N MET A 1 42.51 -17.36 15.22
CA MET A 1 42.07 -17.67 13.84
C MET A 1 40.64 -18.18 13.91
N THR A 2 39.68 -17.32 13.78
CA THR A 2 38.24 -17.70 13.87
C THR A 2 37.69 -17.67 12.47
N THR A 3 37.45 -18.83 11.93
CA THR A 3 36.91 -19.10 10.62
C THR A 3 35.49 -18.52 10.56
N GLN A 4 35.29 -17.45 9.79
CA GLN A 4 33.95 -17.01 9.38
C GLN A 4 33.30 -18.17 8.62
N GLN A 5 32.41 -18.90 9.29
CA GLN A 5 31.48 -19.77 8.60
C GLN A 5 30.59 -18.84 7.74
N LEU A 6 30.84 -18.84 6.46
CA LEU A 6 29.90 -18.40 5.45
C LEU A 6 28.60 -19.17 5.68
N LEU A 7 27.63 -18.50 6.31
CA LEU A 7 26.30 -19.04 6.55
C LEU A 7 25.60 -19.23 5.19
N VAL A 8 25.81 -20.38 4.59
CA VAL A 8 24.92 -20.85 3.52
C VAL A 8 23.54 -20.97 4.16
N PRO A 9 22.51 -20.24 3.67
CA PRO A 9 21.19 -20.31 4.28
C PRO A 9 20.72 -21.76 4.26
N SER A 10 20.31 -22.27 5.42
CA SER A 10 19.76 -23.62 5.52
C SER A 10 18.57 -23.75 4.56
N ASN A 11 18.38 -24.93 3.96
CA ASN A 11 17.26 -25.19 3.03
C ASN A 11 15.89 -24.78 3.62
N ALA A 12 15.72 -24.83 4.94
CA ALA A 12 14.54 -24.34 5.64
C ALA A 12 14.40 -22.81 5.57
N THR A 13 15.50 -22.06 5.70
CA THR A 13 15.52 -20.59 5.59
C THR A 13 15.23 -20.15 4.16
N LEU A 14 15.79 -20.85 3.19
CA LEU A 14 15.54 -20.56 1.77
C LEU A 14 14.07 -20.79 1.41
N LYS A 15 13.51 -21.94 1.83
CA LYS A 15 12.09 -22.28 1.60
C LYS A 15 11.15 -21.25 2.24
N ARG A 16 11.46 -20.78 3.45
CA ARG A 16 10.69 -19.74 4.12
C ARG A 16 10.75 -18.41 3.38
N ASN A 17 11.92 -17.98 2.93
CA ASN A 17 12.06 -16.76 2.16
C ASN A 17 11.29 -16.81 0.83
N VAL A 18 11.35 -17.91 0.10
CA VAL A 18 10.58 -18.10 -1.14
C VAL A 18 9.08 -17.99 -0.88
N MET A 19 8.60 -18.63 0.20
CA MET A 19 7.20 -18.53 0.59
C MET A 19 6.79 -17.08 0.96
N ASP A 20 7.63 -16.38 1.71
CA ASP A 20 7.35 -15.00 2.11
C ASP A 20 7.27 -14.07 0.88
N TYR A 21 8.21 -14.17 -0.07
CA TYR A 21 8.17 -13.38 -1.29
C TYR A 21 6.99 -13.75 -2.20
N SER A 22 6.61 -15.01 -2.30
CA SER A 22 5.40 -15.41 -3.04
C SER A 22 4.13 -14.83 -2.42
N LEU A 23 4.02 -14.81 -1.09
CA LEU A 23 2.93 -14.16 -0.38
C LEU A 23 2.91 -12.63 -0.60
N ILE A 24 4.09 -12.00 -0.66
CA ILE A 24 4.21 -10.58 -0.99
C ILE A 24 3.69 -10.30 -2.41
N VAL A 25 4.09 -11.09 -3.39
CA VAL A 25 3.63 -10.91 -4.79
C VAL A 25 2.12 -11.06 -4.88
N VAL A 26 1.55 -12.15 -4.34
CA VAL A 26 0.10 -12.40 -4.35
C VAL A 26 -0.64 -11.31 -3.58
N GLY A 27 -0.19 -10.94 -2.39
CA GLY A 27 -0.81 -9.91 -1.57
C GLY A 27 -0.77 -8.52 -2.22
N SER A 28 0.35 -8.18 -2.84
CA SER A 28 0.51 -6.91 -3.57
C SER A 28 -0.41 -6.84 -4.79
N PHE A 29 -0.55 -7.95 -5.53
CA PHE A 29 -1.45 -8.04 -6.67
C PHE A 29 -2.92 -7.89 -6.24
N LEU A 30 -3.34 -8.58 -5.18
CA LEU A 30 -4.70 -8.47 -4.64
C LEU A 30 -5.02 -7.06 -4.15
N GLN A 31 -4.07 -6.39 -3.50
CA GLN A 31 -4.25 -4.99 -3.09
C GLN A 31 -4.40 -4.06 -4.31
N ALA A 32 -3.52 -4.18 -5.29
CA ALA A 32 -3.58 -3.38 -6.51
C ALA A 32 -4.90 -3.59 -7.26
N LEU A 33 -5.35 -4.85 -7.37
CA LEU A 33 -6.62 -5.20 -7.97
C LEU A 33 -7.80 -4.53 -7.25
N SER A 34 -7.77 -4.52 -5.91
CA SER A 34 -8.79 -3.85 -5.10
C SER A 34 -8.83 -2.34 -5.33
N TYR A 35 -7.67 -1.70 -5.43
CA TYR A 35 -7.60 -0.26 -5.69
C TYR A 35 -8.13 0.11 -7.06
N VAL A 36 -7.76 -0.64 -8.11
CA VAL A 36 -8.10 -0.32 -9.50
C VAL A 36 -9.53 -0.65 -9.84
N LEU A 37 -10.02 -1.84 -9.45
CA LEU A 37 -11.34 -2.31 -9.87
C LEU A 37 -12.50 -1.81 -8.99
N PHE A 38 -12.23 -1.54 -7.72
CA PHE A 38 -13.32 -1.26 -6.77
C PHE A 38 -13.23 0.12 -6.13
N LEU A 39 -12.04 0.64 -5.83
CA LEU A 39 -11.94 1.92 -5.12
C LEU A 39 -11.86 3.10 -6.06
N ALA A 40 -10.94 3.05 -7.02
CA ALA A 40 -10.72 4.17 -7.93
C ALA A 40 -11.98 4.52 -8.74
N PRO A 41 -12.68 3.61 -9.42
CA PRO A 41 -13.83 3.96 -10.24
C PRO A 41 -14.98 4.61 -9.47
N TYR A 42 -15.16 4.24 -8.19
CA TYR A 42 -16.19 4.80 -7.32
C TYR A 42 -15.72 5.98 -6.47
N LYS A 43 -14.49 6.45 -6.67
CA LYS A 43 -13.88 7.53 -5.85
C LYS A 43 -13.93 7.22 -4.35
N ILE A 44 -13.88 5.93 -4.00
CA ILE A 44 -13.85 5.49 -2.61
C ILE A 44 -12.41 5.65 -2.12
N VAL A 45 -12.24 6.43 -1.06
CA VAL A 45 -10.94 6.69 -0.44
C VAL A 45 -10.77 5.78 0.76
N PRO A 46 -9.90 4.75 0.65
CA PRO A 46 -9.64 3.84 1.78
C PRO A 46 -8.73 4.53 2.74
N GLY A 47 -8.49 5.05 3.56
CA GLY A 47 -7.35 5.58 4.35
C GLY A 47 -5.97 5.32 3.70
N GLY A 48 -4.94 5.73 4.34
CA GLY A 48 -3.59 5.42 3.91
C GLY A 48 -3.04 6.27 2.77
N VAL A 49 -1.83 5.97 2.38
CA VAL A 49 -1.15 6.67 1.27
C VAL A 49 -1.85 6.42 -0.06
N TYR A 50 -2.41 5.24 -0.28
CA TYR A 50 -3.17 4.95 -1.49
C TYR A 50 -4.48 5.74 -1.56
N GLY A 51 -5.12 6.03 -0.42
CA GLY A 51 -6.25 6.96 -0.36
C GLY A 51 -5.87 8.36 -0.83
N ILE A 52 -4.74 8.88 -0.36
CA ILE A 52 -4.19 10.17 -0.82
C ILE A 52 -3.89 10.10 -2.32
N SER A 53 -3.32 9.00 -2.81
CA SER A 53 -2.97 8.83 -4.23
C SER A 53 -4.21 8.84 -5.13
N ILE A 54 -5.32 8.23 -4.72
CA ILE A 54 -6.60 8.28 -5.43
C ILE A 54 -7.11 9.72 -5.49
N VAL A 55 -7.08 10.45 -4.38
CA VAL A 55 -7.49 11.87 -4.36
C VAL A 55 -6.63 12.71 -5.32
N ILE A 56 -5.31 12.55 -5.28
CA ILE A 56 -4.39 13.28 -6.15
C ILE A 56 -4.64 12.92 -7.62
N HIS A 57 -4.83 11.64 -7.94
CA HIS A 57 -5.15 11.19 -9.29
C HIS A 57 -6.34 11.96 -9.87
N TYR A 58 -7.44 12.05 -9.13
CA TYR A 58 -8.64 12.74 -9.59
C TYR A 58 -8.50 14.27 -9.64
N VAL A 59 -7.80 14.86 -8.67
CA VAL A 59 -7.58 16.32 -8.64
C VAL A 59 -6.65 16.76 -9.77
N THR A 60 -5.74 15.90 -10.22
CA THR A 60 -4.79 16.20 -11.28
C THR A 60 -5.29 15.81 -12.66
N LYS A 61 -6.50 15.26 -12.78
CA LYS A 61 -7.13 14.94 -14.06
C LYS A 61 -7.27 16.22 -14.89
N ASP A 62 -6.94 16.11 -16.16
CA ASP A 62 -6.95 17.21 -17.14
C ASP A 62 -6.00 18.40 -16.81
N LEU A 63 -5.19 18.29 -15.74
CA LEU A 63 -4.29 19.37 -15.35
C LEU A 63 -2.95 19.31 -16.09
N PHE A 64 -2.49 18.10 -16.42
CA PHE A 64 -1.21 17.87 -17.08
C PHE A 64 -1.37 17.27 -18.48
N PRO A 65 -0.78 17.90 -19.54
CA PRO A 65 -0.87 17.37 -20.90
C PRO A 65 -0.31 15.95 -21.08
N PHE A 66 0.65 15.56 -20.23
CA PHE A 66 1.27 14.22 -20.26
C PHE A 66 0.47 13.14 -19.52
N PHE A 67 -0.46 13.56 -18.65
CA PHE A 67 -1.30 12.66 -17.85
C PHE A 67 -2.75 13.16 -17.87
N PRO A 68 -3.45 13.00 -19.01
CA PRO A 68 -4.83 13.49 -19.15
C PRO A 68 -5.80 12.84 -18.16
N ASP A 69 -5.56 11.57 -17.81
CA ASP A 69 -6.38 10.85 -16.84
C ASP A 69 -6.01 11.13 -15.37
N GLY A 70 -4.98 11.96 -15.13
CA GLY A 70 -4.42 12.27 -13.81
C GLY A 70 -3.11 11.55 -13.53
N LEU A 71 -2.42 11.95 -12.47
CA LEU A 71 -1.15 11.33 -12.07
C LEU A 71 -1.36 9.84 -11.72
N PRO A 72 -0.46 8.93 -12.15
CA PRO A 72 -0.56 7.51 -11.83
C PRO A 72 -0.61 7.27 -10.32
N MET A 73 -1.57 6.47 -9.87
CA MET A 73 -1.82 6.23 -8.43
C MET A 73 -0.64 5.53 -7.75
N GLY A 74 -0.03 4.55 -8.42
CA GLY A 74 1.12 3.82 -7.89
C GLY A 74 2.35 4.70 -7.79
N ALA A 75 2.68 5.48 -8.84
CA ALA A 75 3.81 6.42 -8.82
C ALA A 75 3.63 7.48 -7.71
N THR A 76 2.42 8.02 -7.55
CA THR A 76 2.09 8.96 -6.48
C THR A 76 2.27 8.32 -5.11
N ALA A 77 1.79 7.09 -4.91
CA ALA A 77 1.99 6.34 -3.67
C ALA A 77 3.49 6.11 -3.38
N LEU A 78 4.31 5.82 -4.39
CA LEU A 78 5.76 5.68 -4.23
C LEU A 78 6.41 6.97 -3.73
N CYS A 79 6.03 8.12 -4.29
CA CYS A 79 6.55 9.42 -3.87
C CYS A 79 6.33 9.68 -2.37
N PHE A 80 5.22 9.23 -1.80
CA PHE A 80 4.94 9.34 -0.37
C PHE A 80 5.60 8.21 0.44
N ASN A 81 5.60 6.97 -0.05
CA ASN A 81 6.11 5.83 0.68
C ASN A 81 7.63 5.84 0.83
N ILE A 82 8.38 6.34 -0.17
CA ILE A 82 9.84 6.40 -0.11
C ILE A 82 10.32 7.25 1.08
N PRO A 83 9.91 8.53 1.26
CA PRO A 83 10.34 9.32 2.40
C PRO A 83 9.84 8.76 3.74
N LEU A 84 8.63 8.19 3.79
CA LEU A 84 8.11 7.55 4.99
C LEU A 84 8.95 6.34 5.39
N MET A 85 9.38 5.53 4.43
CA MET A 85 10.23 4.38 4.67
C MET A 85 11.61 4.79 5.16
N ILE A 86 12.22 5.82 4.57
CA ILE A 86 13.51 6.36 5.02
C ILE A 86 13.41 6.85 6.47
N LEU A 87 12.33 7.55 6.80
CA LEU A 87 12.07 8.03 8.15
C LEU A 87 11.94 6.87 9.16
N ALA A 88 11.19 5.84 8.79
CA ALA A 88 10.98 4.67 9.63
C ALA A 88 12.27 3.86 9.85
N MET A 89 13.07 3.69 8.82
CA MET A 89 14.36 3.00 8.92
C MET A 89 15.32 3.74 9.88
N LYS A 90 15.31 5.07 9.86
CA LYS A 90 16.14 5.89 10.75
C LYS A 90 15.66 5.87 12.20
N LYS A 91 14.34 5.85 12.45
CA LYS A 91 13.79 5.98 13.81
C LYS A 91 13.52 4.65 14.49
N ILE A 92 13.07 3.65 13.76
CA ILE A 92 12.60 2.38 14.33
C ILE A 92 13.56 1.23 14.02
N GLY A 93 14.41 1.36 13.00
CA GLY A 93 15.35 0.30 12.62
C GLY A 93 14.61 -0.95 12.10
N LEU A 94 13.78 -0.81 11.09
CA LEU A 94 12.94 -1.88 10.54
C LEU A 94 13.76 -3.08 10.05
N SER A 95 13.75 -4.16 10.81
CA SER A 95 14.34 -5.45 10.41
C SER A 95 13.65 -6.06 9.17
N SER A 96 12.37 -5.71 8.94
CA SER A 96 11.58 -6.11 7.77
C SER A 96 11.71 -5.15 6.58
N GLY A 97 12.65 -4.20 6.62
CA GLY A 97 12.83 -3.15 5.62
C GLY A 97 12.86 -3.63 4.17
N PRO A 98 13.70 -4.61 3.80
CA PRO A 98 13.78 -5.09 2.42
C PRO A 98 12.47 -5.67 1.89
N LYS A 99 11.75 -6.47 2.69
CA LYS A 99 10.46 -7.04 2.31
C LYS A 99 9.40 -5.95 2.11
N THR A 100 9.38 -4.95 2.98
CA THR A 100 8.46 -3.82 2.88
C THR A 100 8.74 -2.98 1.64
N ILE A 101 10.01 -2.75 1.31
CA ILE A 101 10.39 -2.04 0.06
C ILE A 101 9.87 -2.80 -1.15
N VAL A 102 10.11 -4.10 -1.23
CA VAL A 102 9.61 -4.93 -2.33
C VAL A 102 8.08 -4.88 -2.40
N THR A 103 7.40 -4.93 -1.25
CA THR A 103 5.93 -4.92 -1.19
C THR A 103 5.35 -3.63 -1.76
N PHE A 104 5.76 -2.46 -1.30
CA PHE A 104 5.17 -1.21 -1.80
C PHE A 104 5.57 -0.92 -3.26
N LEU A 105 6.76 -1.34 -3.70
CA LEU A 105 7.15 -1.26 -5.10
C LEU A 105 6.23 -2.13 -5.98
N LEU A 106 5.98 -3.37 -5.57
CA LEU A 106 5.09 -4.28 -6.31
C LEU A 106 3.65 -3.78 -6.33
N ILE A 107 3.11 -3.29 -5.21
CA ILE A 107 1.76 -2.73 -5.18
C ILE A 107 1.66 -1.56 -6.17
N SER A 108 2.64 -0.66 -6.18
CA SER A 108 2.64 0.51 -7.06
C SER A 108 2.75 0.11 -8.53
N ILE A 109 3.65 -0.80 -8.88
CA ILE A 109 3.80 -1.30 -10.25
C ILE A 109 2.52 -2.00 -10.72
N PHE A 110 1.94 -2.86 -9.88
CA PHE A 110 0.70 -3.55 -10.23
C PHE A 110 -0.47 -2.57 -10.34
N THR A 111 -0.57 -1.57 -9.46
CA THR A 111 -1.64 -0.56 -9.51
C THR A 111 -1.58 0.22 -10.81
N ASP A 112 -0.41 0.74 -11.19
CA ASP A 112 -0.27 1.52 -12.42
C ASP A 112 -0.43 0.65 -13.67
N SER A 113 0.11 -0.59 -13.66
CA SER A 113 -0.08 -1.53 -14.77
C SER A 113 -1.56 -1.91 -14.94
N LEU A 114 -2.24 -2.26 -13.84
CA LEU A 114 -3.66 -2.63 -13.90
C LEU A 114 -4.54 -1.46 -14.32
N SER A 115 -4.25 -0.23 -13.85
CA SER A 115 -4.99 0.97 -14.24
C SER A 115 -4.90 1.24 -15.74
N TYR A 116 -3.81 0.85 -16.39
CA TYR A 116 -3.66 0.99 -17.83
C TYR A 116 -4.50 -0.02 -18.63
N PHE A 117 -4.67 -1.25 -18.09
CA PHE A 117 -5.39 -2.32 -18.79
C PHE A 117 -6.87 -2.42 -18.38
N LEU A 118 -7.22 -1.99 -17.20
CA LEU A 118 -8.54 -2.13 -16.60
C LEU A 118 -9.14 -0.73 -16.35
N THR A 119 -9.84 -0.22 -17.33
CA THR A 119 -10.48 1.11 -17.27
C THR A 119 -11.92 1.07 -16.79
N ASP A 120 -12.59 -0.08 -16.95
CA ASP A 120 -13.99 -0.22 -16.63
C ASP A 120 -14.22 -0.80 -15.22
N PRO A 121 -15.20 -0.28 -14.47
CA PRO A 121 -15.53 -0.82 -13.15
C PRO A 121 -16.10 -2.24 -13.28
N LEU A 122 -15.67 -3.14 -12.40
CA LEU A 122 -16.15 -4.52 -12.40
C LEU A 122 -17.61 -4.65 -11.89
N VAL A 123 -18.05 -3.74 -11.06
CA VAL A 123 -19.42 -3.67 -10.52
C VAL A 123 -20.07 -2.43 -11.11
N GLU A 124 -21.20 -2.57 -11.80
CA GLU A 124 -21.91 -1.43 -12.37
C GLU A 124 -22.89 -0.84 -11.34
N ASN A 125 -22.83 0.47 -11.14
CA ASN A 125 -23.81 1.30 -10.42
C ASN A 125 -24.07 0.98 -8.94
N ASP A 126 -23.23 0.20 -8.24
CA ASP A 126 -23.41 -0.08 -6.82
C ASP A 126 -22.09 0.07 -6.02
N ALA A 127 -21.88 1.27 -5.49
CA ALA A 127 -20.71 1.58 -4.67
C ALA A 127 -20.65 0.76 -3.36
N PHE A 128 -21.80 0.32 -2.83
CA PHE A 128 -21.82 -0.48 -1.60
C PHE A 128 -21.31 -1.89 -1.88
N ILE A 129 -21.78 -2.51 -2.96
CA ILE A 129 -21.29 -3.83 -3.39
C ILE A 129 -19.80 -3.75 -3.75
N ALA A 130 -19.39 -2.71 -4.46
CA ALA A 130 -17.97 -2.49 -4.78
C ALA A 130 -17.11 -2.39 -3.51
N ALA A 131 -17.54 -1.64 -2.50
CA ALA A 131 -16.84 -1.50 -1.23
C ALA A 131 -16.76 -2.84 -0.46
N PHE A 132 -17.81 -3.66 -0.51
CA PHE A 132 -17.83 -4.97 0.14
C PHE A 132 -16.82 -5.94 -0.49
N TYR A 133 -16.83 -6.09 -1.83
CA TYR A 133 -15.86 -6.93 -2.54
C TYR A 133 -14.43 -6.40 -2.38
N CYS A 134 -14.26 -5.09 -2.43
CA CYS A 134 -12.98 -4.45 -2.16
C CYS A 134 -12.45 -4.85 -0.78
N GLY A 135 -13.27 -4.70 0.27
CA GLY A 135 -12.88 -5.04 1.63
C GLY A 135 -12.43 -6.50 1.78
N ALA A 136 -13.14 -7.43 1.13
CA ALA A 136 -12.79 -8.85 1.15
C ALA A 136 -11.44 -9.12 0.46
N ILE A 137 -11.24 -8.62 -0.76
CA ILE A 137 -10.02 -8.86 -1.54
C ILE A 137 -8.83 -8.12 -0.93
N LEU A 138 -9.03 -6.87 -0.50
CA LEU A 138 -8.01 -6.07 0.18
C LEU A 138 -7.57 -6.75 1.48
N GLY A 139 -8.52 -7.25 2.28
CA GLY A 139 -8.25 -7.96 3.52
C GLY A 139 -7.41 -9.23 3.31
N LEU A 140 -7.71 -10.01 2.26
CA LEU A 140 -6.88 -11.16 1.87
C LEU A 140 -5.47 -10.72 1.46
N GLY A 141 -5.35 -9.67 0.64
CA GLY A 141 -4.06 -9.12 0.23
C GLY A 141 -3.21 -8.67 1.43
N VAL A 142 -3.80 -7.89 2.34
CA VAL A 142 -3.14 -7.45 3.58
C VAL A 142 -2.71 -8.63 4.45
N THR A 143 -3.56 -9.65 4.58
CA THR A 143 -3.25 -10.86 5.34
C THR A 143 -2.03 -11.60 4.78
N CYS A 144 -1.93 -11.73 3.45
CA CYS A 144 -0.78 -12.33 2.79
C CYS A 144 0.52 -11.54 3.09
N ILE A 145 0.46 -10.21 2.99
CA ILE A 145 1.60 -9.34 3.26
C ILE A 145 2.04 -9.41 4.72
N PHE A 146 1.11 -9.36 5.67
CA PHE A 146 1.45 -9.46 7.09
C PHE A 146 1.99 -10.84 7.47
N ARG A 147 1.48 -11.91 6.86
CA ARG A 147 2.01 -13.26 7.05
C ARG A 147 3.45 -13.40 6.57
N ALA A 148 3.83 -12.68 5.53
CA ALA A 148 5.22 -12.56 5.06
C ALA A 148 6.09 -11.65 5.94
N GLN A 149 5.56 -11.14 7.05
CA GLN A 149 6.22 -10.17 7.93
C GLN A 149 6.65 -8.90 7.19
N SER A 150 5.81 -8.45 6.29
CA SER A 150 5.95 -7.22 5.54
C SER A 150 4.78 -6.26 5.83
N THR A 151 4.83 -5.08 5.26
CA THR A 151 3.74 -4.09 5.30
C THR A 151 3.69 -3.36 3.97
N SER A 152 2.52 -2.82 3.63
CA SER A 152 2.33 -1.99 2.44
C SER A 152 3.02 -0.62 2.52
N ALA A 153 3.79 -0.36 3.59
CA ALA A 153 4.28 0.97 3.97
C ALA A 153 3.10 1.93 4.27
N GLY A 154 2.99 3.07 3.73
CA GLY A 154 1.85 3.94 3.92
C GLY A 154 1.77 4.56 5.33
N THR A 155 0.54 4.95 5.71
CA THR A 155 0.24 5.54 7.02
C THR A 155 0.54 4.63 8.20
N ASP A 156 0.54 3.30 8.00
CA ASP A 156 0.93 2.32 9.03
C ASP A 156 2.36 2.59 9.53
N VAL A 157 3.26 2.90 8.61
CA VAL A 157 4.66 3.21 8.94
C VAL A 157 4.75 4.55 9.66
N LEU A 158 4.02 5.56 9.19
CA LEU A 158 3.95 6.86 9.84
C LEU A 158 3.37 6.75 11.26
N ALA A 159 2.29 5.98 11.43
CA ALA A 159 1.68 5.71 12.73
C ALA A 159 2.66 5.07 13.72
N ARG A 160 3.47 4.12 13.24
CA ARG A 160 4.53 3.49 14.06
C ARG A 160 5.63 4.47 14.44
N VAL A 161 6.04 5.36 13.53
CA VAL A 161 7.04 6.39 13.81
C VAL A 161 6.53 7.36 14.86
N ILE A 162 5.29 7.85 14.75
CA ILE A 162 4.67 8.77 15.71
C ILE A 162 4.47 8.06 17.06
N ALA A 163 3.99 6.83 17.07
CA ALA A 163 3.77 6.07 18.29
C ALA A 163 5.08 5.75 19.05
N ASN A 164 6.20 5.58 18.32
CA ASN A 164 7.51 5.38 18.92
C ASN A 164 8.02 6.63 19.66
N ASP A 165 7.68 7.82 19.17
CA ASP A 165 8.05 9.10 19.76
C ASP A 165 7.02 9.59 20.82
N SER A 166 5.88 8.94 20.92
CA SER A 166 4.78 9.28 21.82
C SER A 166 4.30 8.04 22.57
N ASN A 167 3.73 8.21 23.76
CA ASN A 167 3.15 7.10 24.55
C ASN A 167 1.79 6.62 24.00
N LEU A 168 1.51 6.82 22.70
CA LEU A 168 0.26 6.48 22.06
C LEU A 168 0.32 5.09 21.42
N LYS A 169 -0.81 4.40 21.39
CA LYS A 169 -0.89 3.09 20.70
C LYS A 169 -0.88 3.29 19.19
N VAL A 170 -0.10 2.46 18.50
CA VAL A 170 -0.02 2.47 17.01
C VAL A 170 -1.42 2.42 16.37
N SER A 171 -2.31 1.57 16.90
CA SER A 171 -3.68 1.44 16.37
C SER A 171 -4.45 2.75 16.39
N ASN A 172 -4.32 3.55 17.44
CA ASN A 172 -5.01 4.85 17.54
C ASN A 172 -4.46 5.83 16.50
N MET A 173 -3.15 5.79 16.25
CA MET A 173 -2.52 6.65 15.24
C MET A 173 -2.95 6.27 13.82
N ILE A 174 -3.07 4.98 13.51
CA ILE A 174 -3.59 4.50 12.23
C ILE A 174 -5.02 5.04 12.02
N ILE A 175 -5.91 4.87 13.01
CA ILE A 175 -7.29 5.36 12.91
C ILE A 175 -7.35 6.87 12.67
N VAL A 176 -6.55 7.65 13.38
CA VAL A 176 -6.53 9.11 13.23
C VAL A 176 -6.02 9.51 11.83
N LEU A 177 -4.92 8.91 11.37
CA LEU A 177 -4.34 9.22 10.06
C LEU A 177 -5.28 8.80 8.93
N ASP A 178 -5.84 7.61 9.00
CA ASP A 178 -6.76 7.11 7.96
C ASP A 178 -8.07 7.90 7.95
N SER A 179 -8.60 8.27 9.11
CA SER A 179 -9.78 9.15 9.21
C SER A 179 -9.51 10.51 8.57
N ALA A 180 -8.34 11.09 8.76
CA ALA A 180 -7.97 12.35 8.15
C ALA A 180 -7.93 12.24 6.61
N VAL A 181 -7.41 11.14 6.08
CA VAL A 181 -7.37 10.88 4.62
C VAL A 181 -8.78 10.68 4.06
N VAL A 182 -9.65 9.93 4.76
CA VAL A 182 -11.05 9.74 4.36
C VAL A 182 -11.80 11.06 4.36
N LEU A 183 -11.62 11.91 5.38
CA LEU A 183 -12.22 13.25 5.44
C LEU A 183 -11.73 14.14 4.29
N LEU A 184 -10.44 14.07 3.94
CA LEU A 184 -9.90 14.78 2.79
C LEU A 184 -10.58 14.31 1.49
N GLY A 185 -10.77 13.01 1.31
CA GLY A 185 -11.51 12.45 0.19
C GLY A 185 -12.96 12.95 0.14
N LEU A 186 -13.64 13.00 1.28
CA LEU A 186 -15.01 13.52 1.38
C LEU A 186 -15.11 14.99 0.95
N ILE A 187 -14.11 15.82 1.31
CA ILE A 187 -14.08 17.24 0.94
C ILE A 187 -13.86 17.40 -0.57
N VAL A 188 -12.99 16.58 -1.16
CA VAL A 188 -12.62 16.70 -2.58
C VAL A 188 -13.68 16.14 -3.52
N PHE A 189 -14.36 15.06 -3.13
CA PHE A 189 -15.35 14.38 -3.98
C PHE A 189 -16.80 14.76 -3.69
N LYS A 190 -17.00 15.81 -2.92
CA LYS A 190 -18.34 16.33 -2.56
C LYS A 190 -19.10 16.91 -3.75
#